data_96d69936e5251739f576abba3182a481
#
_entry.id   96d69936e5251739f576abba3182a481
#
_cell.length_a   1.000
_cell.length_b   1.000
_cell.length_c   1.000
_cell.angle_alpha   90.00
_cell.angle_beta   90.00
_cell.angle_gamma   90.00
#
_symmetry.space_group_name_H-M   'P 1'
#
loop_
_entity.id
_entity.type
_entity.pdbx_description
1 polymer ?
#
loop_
_entity_poly.entity_id
_entity_poly.type
_entity_poly.pdbx_seq_one_letter_code
_entity_poly.pdbx_strand_id
1 'polypeptide(L)'
;MHFALQKLNGNAPKRESLQRLGEQLDQEGGGRWVLDYFQHLFQADFDQFNFYLVDSVRILKQVQHLREAYSYNVYHVHLQASPDSLEQRFFKRGEIKDLSQKSQKEKYEGYKADATEQQVNSLSDEADLVINTDKCNEQDVFVRVASFLRLLPPTHNELVDVIVGGQFGSEGKGQIAAHISPEYDCLMRVGGPNAGHTVFEKPFNHVFHLLPSGTYRAPNTKLLIGPGAVLNIDKILDEIRAFGIEKDRLVIDENAVIISNEDIETETKVKEIISSTAQGVGAATAKNIISRLYGDDKHKAKHFVKELRPYLGSTADELERLYQLGKKILLEGTQGTGLSLYHGLYPHVTSRDTTVSGCLSEAGISPKRVRKIIMVTRTYPIRVGGESGPFNSQEIDMQTVAERSGKDAAELTRKEITTTTKKNRRIAEFSWSLFRKACELNSPTDIALTFTDYISSENERARSYGSLTDATRHFIEEIERCSGVKVSLIGTTFDYRSVIDRRNWK
;
A
#
# COMPACT_ATOMS: atom_id res chain seq x y z
N MET A 1 -10.81 -36.87 -9.36
CA MET A 1 -9.75 -37.68 -8.70
C MET A 1 -10.29 -38.51 -7.53
N HIS A 2 -11.01 -37.95 -6.58
CA HIS A 2 -11.56 -38.68 -5.42
C HIS A 2 -12.57 -39.79 -5.80
N PHE A 3 -13.47 -39.55 -6.76
CA PHE A 3 -14.44 -40.50 -7.27
C PHE A 3 -13.78 -41.65 -8.02
N ALA A 4 -12.75 -41.37 -8.81
CA ALA A 4 -11.95 -42.40 -9.50
C ALA A 4 -11.14 -43.23 -8.49
N LEU A 5 -10.67 -42.66 -7.39
CA LEU A 5 -10.00 -43.35 -6.29
C LEU A 5 -10.93 -44.30 -5.54
N GLN A 6 -12.20 -43.94 -5.35
CA GLN A 6 -13.20 -44.83 -4.74
C GLN A 6 -13.51 -46.05 -5.62
N LYS A 7 -13.53 -45.88 -6.96
CA LYS A 7 -13.74 -47.03 -7.90
C LYS A 7 -12.50 -47.89 -8.12
N LEU A 8 -11.28 -47.43 -7.81
CA LEU A 8 -10.01 -48.13 -8.03
C LEU A 8 -9.40 -48.76 -6.77
N ASN A 9 -10.17 -49.02 -5.74
CA ASN A 9 -9.77 -49.76 -4.53
C ASN A 9 -8.49 -49.25 -3.83
N GLY A 10 -8.30 -47.96 -3.72
CA GLY A 10 -7.36 -47.36 -2.76
C GLY A 10 -5.88 -47.28 -3.14
N ASN A 11 -5.44 -47.74 -4.30
CA ASN A 11 -4.09 -47.54 -4.82
C ASN A 11 -4.03 -46.23 -5.61
N ALA A 12 -2.96 -45.42 -5.45
CA ALA A 12 -2.73 -44.24 -6.27
C ALA A 12 -2.74 -44.61 -7.76
N PRO A 13 -3.77 -44.20 -8.53
CA PRO A 13 -3.93 -44.70 -9.88
C PRO A 13 -2.92 -44.07 -10.83
N LYS A 14 -2.32 -44.91 -11.69
CA LYS A 14 -1.54 -44.40 -12.82
C LYS A 14 -2.47 -43.59 -13.74
N ARG A 15 -1.97 -42.57 -14.37
CA ARG A 15 -2.70 -41.68 -15.30
C ARG A 15 -3.48 -42.44 -16.36
N GLU A 16 -2.87 -43.50 -16.96
CA GLU A 16 -3.50 -44.37 -17.95
C GLU A 16 -4.75 -45.08 -17.43
N SER A 17 -4.76 -45.49 -16.15
CA SER A 17 -5.94 -46.09 -15.52
C SER A 17 -7.07 -45.10 -15.31
N LEU A 18 -6.76 -43.85 -14.97
CA LEU A 18 -7.75 -42.76 -14.84
C LEU A 18 -8.34 -42.39 -16.21
N GLN A 19 -7.52 -42.35 -17.25
CA GLN A 19 -7.95 -42.07 -18.61
C GLN A 19 -8.92 -43.11 -19.13
N ARG A 20 -8.57 -44.39 -19.04
CA ARG A 20 -9.46 -45.51 -19.42
C ARG A 20 -10.77 -45.53 -18.66
N LEU A 21 -10.74 -45.25 -17.36
CA LEU A 21 -11.96 -45.12 -16.57
C LEU A 21 -12.84 -43.97 -17.02
N GLY A 22 -12.24 -42.81 -17.34
CA GLY A 22 -12.95 -41.66 -17.89
C GLY A 22 -13.64 -42.00 -19.22
N GLU A 23 -12.92 -42.63 -20.16
CA GLU A 23 -13.45 -43.10 -21.44
C GLU A 23 -14.60 -44.09 -21.27
N GLN A 24 -14.46 -45.05 -20.36
CA GLN A 24 -15.52 -45.99 -20.05
C GLN A 24 -16.78 -45.30 -19.53
N LEU A 25 -16.62 -44.35 -18.58
CA LEU A 25 -17.73 -43.59 -18.05
C LEU A 25 -18.41 -42.67 -19.11
N ASP A 26 -17.62 -42.15 -20.05
CA ASP A 26 -18.14 -41.34 -21.15
C ASP A 26 -18.93 -42.21 -22.15
N GLN A 27 -18.47 -43.45 -22.42
CA GLN A 27 -19.18 -44.40 -23.28
C GLN A 27 -20.47 -44.89 -22.63
N GLU A 28 -20.44 -45.27 -21.35
CA GLU A 28 -21.58 -45.80 -20.61
C GLU A 28 -22.67 -44.71 -20.36
N GLY A 29 -22.26 -43.49 -20.01
CA GLY A 29 -23.17 -42.45 -19.57
C GLY A 29 -23.23 -41.19 -20.46
N GLY A 30 -22.59 -41.23 -21.64
CA GLY A 30 -22.57 -40.09 -22.56
C GLY A 30 -21.99 -38.81 -21.90
N GLY A 31 -21.05 -38.97 -20.99
CA GLY A 31 -20.42 -37.82 -20.29
C GLY A 31 -21.19 -37.28 -19.08
N ARG A 32 -22.36 -37.85 -18.76
CA ARG A 32 -23.21 -37.37 -17.62
C ARG A 32 -22.55 -37.55 -16.26
N TRP A 33 -21.61 -38.47 -16.13
CA TRP A 33 -20.91 -38.75 -14.86
C TRP A 33 -20.23 -37.51 -14.25
N VAL A 34 -19.82 -36.55 -15.06
CA VAL A 34 -19.24 -35.29 -14.57
C VAL A 34 -20.29 -34.48 -13.80
N LEU A 35 -21.49 -34.34 -14.36
CA LEU A 35 -22.62 -33.71 -13.70
C LEU A 35 -23.04 -34.45 -12.43
N ASP A 36 -23.17 -35.75 -12.50
CA ASP A 36 -23.61 -36.61 -11.36
C ASP A 36 -22.59 -36.49 -10.21
N TYR A 37 -21.30 -36.51 -10.50
CA TYR A 37 -20.24 -36.30 -9.50
C TYR A 37 -20.26 -34.89 -8.90
N PHE A 38 -20.44 -33.88 -9.74
CA PHE A 38 -20.57 -32.53 -9.29
C PHE A 38 -21.77 -32.36 -8.37
N GLN A 39 -22.93 -32.88 -8.72
CA GLN A 39 -24.14 -32.86 -7.88
C GLN A 39 -23.95 -33.59 -6.54
N HIS A 40 -23.21 -34.68 -6.53
CA HIS A 40 -22.89 -35.42 -5.30
C HIS A 40 -22.01 -34.57 -4.36
N LEU A 41 -21.02 -33.87 -4.88
CA LEU A 41 -20.20 -32.91 -4.10
C LEU A 41 -21.03 -31.75 -3.55
N PHE A 42 -21.98 -31.25 -4.33
CA PHE A 42 -22.85 -30.14 -3.95
C PHE A 42 -23.79 -30.46 -2.78
N GLN A 43 -24.25 -31.71 -2.66
CA GLN A 43 -25.12 -32.09 -1.52
C GLN A 43 -24.43 -32.02 -0.17
N ALA A 44 -23.09 -32.00 -0.13
CA ALA A 44 -22.31 -31.98 1.09
C ALA A 44 -21.95 -30.56 1.57
N ASP A 45 -21.74 -29.54 0.68
CA ASP A 45 -21.09 -28.28 1.06
C ASP A 45 -21.47 -27.05 0.20
N PHE A 46 -22.71 -26.95 -0.30
CA PHE A 46 -23.12 -25.92 -1.25
C PHE A 46 -23.01 -24.46 -0.74
N ASP A 47 -23.02 -24.24 0.56
CA ASP A 47 -23.10 -22.88 1.15
C ASP A 47 -21.73 -22.20 1.39
N GLN A 48 -20.61 -22.90 1.13
CA GLN A 48 -19.29 -22.38 1.49
C GLN A 48 -18.52 -21.68 0.34
N PHE A 49 -18.86 -21.96 -0.92
CA PHE A 49 -18.09 -21.45 -2.06
C PHE A 49 -18.97 -20.78 -3.12
N ASN A 50 -18.54 -19.60 -3.58
CA ASN A 50 -19.22 -18.87 -4.66
C ASN A 50 -18.87 -19.36 -6.07
N PHE A 51 -17.81 -20.15 -6.21
CA PHE A 51 -17.29 -20.66 -7.50
C PHE A 51 -16.73 -22.05 -7.39
N TYR A 52 -16.94 -22.83 -8.45
CA TYR A 52 -16.41 -24.17 -8.60
C TYR A 52 -15.66 -24.29 -9.93
N LEU A 53 -14.50 -24.89 -9.90
CA LEU A 53 -13.70 -25.16 -11.08
C LEU A 53 -13.77 -26.65 -11.42
N VAL A 54 -14.32 -26.97 -12.61
CA VAL A 54 -14.29 -28.31 -13.17
C VAL A 54 -13.17 -28.38 -14.19
N ASP A 55 -12.07 -29.06 -13.84
CA ASP A 55 -10.91 -29.23 -14.70
C ASP A 55 -11.01 -30.50 -15.54
N SER A 56 -10.37 -30.49 -16.70
CA SER A 56 -10.22 -31.65 -17.59
C SER A 56 -11.53 -32.14 -18.24
N VAL A 57 -12.46 -31.25 -18.52
CA VAL A 57 -13.60 -31.51 -19.42
C VAL A 57 -13.06 -31.75 -20.84
N ARG A 58 -13.44 -32.86 -21.50
CA ARG A 58 -12.83 -33.29 -22.77
C ARG A 58 -13.80 -33.60 -23.89
N ILE A 59 -15.09 -33.72 -23.59
CA ILE A 59 -16.11 -33.98 -24.60
C ILE A 59 -17.27 -33.00 -24.49
N LEU A 60 -17.85 -32.62 -25.60
CA LEU A 60 -18.91 -31.62 -25.66
C LEU A 60 -20.13 -31.96 -24.79
N LYS A 61 -20.51 -33.25 -24.73
CA LYS A 61 -21.64 -33.69 -23.92
C LYS A 61 -21.47 -33.41 -22.42
N GLN A 62 -20.25 -33.45 -21.89
CA GLN A 62 -20.00 -33.07 -20.49
C GLN A 62 -20.35 -31.57 -20.23
N VAL A 63 -19.97 -30.69 -21.15
CA VAL A 63 -20.34 -29.25 -21.09
C VAL A 63 -21.85 -29.08 -21.22
N GLN A 64 -22.49 -29.80 -22.17
CA GLN A 64 -23.92 -29.70 -22.40
C GLN A 64 -24.73 -30.14 -21.18
N HIS A 65 -24.39 -31.26 -20.55
CA HIS A 65 -25.07 -31.69 -19.32
C HIS A 65 -24.94 -30.72 -18.17
N LEU A 66 -23.77 -30.08 -18.00
CA LEU A 66 -23.59 -29.06 -16.99
C LEU A 66 -24.44 -27.81 -17.32
N ARG A 67 -24.49 -27.37 -18.59
CA ARG A 67 -25.31 -26.25 -19.03
C ARG A 67 -26.80 -26.54 -18.94
N GLU A 68 -27.26 -27.74 -19.24
CA GLU A 68 -28.65 -28.16 -19.06
C GLU A 68 -29.09 -28.07 -17.60
N ALA A 69 -28.21 -28.45 -16.68
CA ALA A 69 -28.50 -28.44 -15.24
C ALA A 69 -28.40 -27.04 -14.59
N TYR A 70 -27.43 -26.21 -15.01
CA TYR A 70 -27.08 -24.95 -14.34
C TYR A 70 -27.18 -23.71 -15.23
N SER A 71 -27.57 -23.87 -16.51
CA SER A 71 -27.84 -22.79 -17.47
C SER A 71 -26.69 -21.77 -17.58
N TYR A 72 -27.00 -20.48 -17.45
CA TYR A 72 -26.05 -19.36 -17.57
C TYR A 72 -24.99 -19.28 -16.45
N ASN A 73 -25.07 -20.15 -15.45
CA ASN A 73 -24.07 -20.23 -14.38
C ASN A 73 -22.85 -21.09 -14.76
N VAL A 74 -22.84 -21.69 -15.96
CA VAL A 74 -21.74 -22.50 -16.47
C VAL A 74 -20.97 -21.74 -17.53
N TYR A 75 -19.71 -21.46 -17.28
CA TYR A 75 -18.79 -20.84 -18.23
C TYR A 75 -17.75 -21.87 -18.67
N HIS A 76 -17.66 -22.09 -19.98
CA HIS A 76 -16.67 -22.95 -20.59
C HIS A 76 -15.46 -22.14 -21.06
N VAL A 77 -14.30 -22.33 -20.42
CA VAL A 77 -13.03 -21.72 -20.83
C VAL A 77 -12.18 -22.76 -21.54
N HIS A 78 -11.85 -22.50 -22.81
CA HIS A 78 -10.99 -23.37 -23.61
C HIS A 78 -9.57 -22.81 -23.72
N LEU A 79 -8.58 -23.60 -23.31
CA LEU A 79 -7.16 -23.25 -23.45
C LEU A 79 -6.59 -23.98 -24.65
N GLN A 80 -6.08 -23.25 -25.64
CA GLN A 80 -5.46 -23.82 -26.83
C GLN A 80 -3.99 -23.42 -26.96
N ALA A 81 -3.22 -24.22 -27.69
CA ALA A 81 -1.84 -23.94 -28.06
C ALA A 81 -1.54 -24.57 -29.43
N SER A 82 -0.44 -24.11 -30.07
CA SER A 82 0.06 -24.73 -31.29
C SER A 82 0.49 -26.19 -31.06
N PRO A 83 0.42 -27.05 -32.08
CA PRO A 83 0.88 -28.44 -31.98
C PRO A 83 2.30 -28.56 -31.45
N ASP A 84 3.22 -27.69 -31.89
CA ASP A 84 4.62 -27.69 -31.46
C ASP A 84 4.74 -27.35 -29.97
N SER A 85 3.97 -26.38 -29.49
CA SER A 85 3.94 -26.03 -28.05
C SER A 85 3.36 -27.16 -27.20
N LEU A 86 2.32 -27.82 -27.65
CA LEU A 86 1.73 -28.97 -26.97
C LEU A 86 2.73 -30.11 -26.87
N GLU A 87 3.45 -30.41 -27.96
CA GLU A 87 4.49 -31.46 -27.98
C GLU A 87 5.63 -31.12 -27.00
N GLN A 88 6.16 -29.90 -27.05
CA GLN A 88 7.22 -29.44 -26.13
C GLN A 88 6.78 -29.50 -24.65
N ARG A 89 5.54 -29.07 -24.35
CA ARG A 89 4.99 -29.14 -23.00
C ARG A 89 4.77 -30.61 -22.54
N PHE A 90 4.37 -31.48 -23.45
CA PHE A 90 4.22 -32.89 -23.17
C PHE A 90 5.55 -33.53 -22.77
N PHE A 91 6.64 -33.26 -23.50
CA PHE A 91 7.98 -33.78 -23.22
C PHE A 91 8.57 -33.28 -21.90
N LYS A 92 8.15 -32.12 -21.42
CA LYS A 92 8.58 -31.56 -20.13
C LYS A 92 7.85 -32.15 -18.91
N ARG A 93 6.85 -33.00 -19.12
CA ARG A 93 6.07 -33.61 -18.01
C ARG A 93 6.87 -34.69 -17.29
N GLY A 94 6.91 -34.67 -15.95
CA GLY A 94 7.40 -35.66 -15.00
C GLY A 94 8.09 -36.88 -15.58
N GLU A 95 7.40 -38.03 -15.60
CA GLU A 95 7.92 -39.31 -16.09
C GLU A 95 8.32 -39.34 -17.59
N ILE A 96 7.85 -38.39 -18.38
CA ILE A 96 8.12 -38.34 -19.84
C ILE A 96 9.48 -37.71 -20.13
N LYS A 97 9.88 -36.67 -19.38
CA LYS A 97 11.12 -35.93 -19.59
C LYS A 97 12.39 -36.80 -19.49
N ASP A 98 12.33 -37.84 -18.70
CA ASP A 98 13.48 -38.75 -18.44
C ASP A 98 13.58 -39.89 -19.44
N LEU A 99 12.64 -40.02 -20.39
CA LEU A 99 12.65 -40.99 -21.46
C LEU A 99 13.55 -40.60 -22.63
N SER A 100 13.96 -41.59 -23.45
CA SER A 100 14.63 -41.31 -24.71
C SER A 100 13.69 -40.53 -25.65
N GLN A 101 14.26 -39.70 -26.54
CA GLN A 101 13.50 -38.91 -27.51
C GLN A 101 12.54 -39.76 -28.35
N LYS A 102 12.97 -40.97 -28.74
CA LYS A 102 12.13 -41.89 -29.47
C LYS A 102 10.91 -42.32 -28.65
N SER A 103 11.12 -42.71 -27.41
CA SER A 103 10.02 -43.13 -26.49
C SER A 103 9.10 -41.96 -26.15
N GLN A 104 9.62 -40.74 -26.03
CA GLN A 104 8.81 -39.54 -25.83
C GLN A 104 7.88 -39.32 -27.01
N LYS A 105 8.41 -39.44 -28.25
CA LYS A 105 7.65 -39.23 -29.48
C LYS A 105 6.58 -40.31 -29.69
N GLU A 106 6.91 -41.60 -29.47
CA GLU A 106 5.94 -42.68 -29.52
C GLU A 106 4.79 -42.50 -28.54
N LYS A 107 5.07 -42.05 -27.31
CA LYS A 107 4.01 -41.74 -26.32
C LYS A 107 3.17 -40.54 -26.71
N TYR A 108 3.75 -39.51 -27.33
CA TYR A 108 3.02 -38.35 -27.80
C TYR A 108 2.08 -38.67 -28.96
N GLU A 109 2.53 -39.46 -29.93
CA GLU A 109 1.68 -39.93 -31.04
C GLU A 109 0.52 -40.80 -30.52
N GLY A 110 0.78 -41.67 -29.55
CA GLY A 110 -0.27 -42.44 -28.88
C GLY A 110 -1.31 -41.55 -28.19
N TYR A 111 -0.85 -40.50 -27.52
CA TYR A 111 -1.71 -39.49 -26.88
C TYR A 111 -2.58 -38.75 -27.90
N LYS A 112 -2.03 -38.31 -29.03
CA LYS A 112 -2.76 -37.62 -30.09
C LYS A 112 -3.79 -38.50 -30.80
N ALA A 113 -3.52 -39.82 -30.87
CA ALA A 113 -4.42 -40.79 -31.49
C ALA A 113 -5.64 -41.13 -30.60
N ASP A 114 -5.64 -40.70 -29.34
CA ASP A 114 -6.74 -40.92 -28.42
C ASP A 114 -8.02 -40.22 -28.90
N ALA A 115 -9.13 -40.93 -28.94
CA ALA A 115 -10.39 -40.42 -29.44
C ALA A 115 -10.97 -39.25 -28.63
N THR A 116 -10.68 -39.24 -27.33
CA THR A 116 -11.10 -38.15 -26.44
C THR A 116 -10.26 -36.89 -26.70
N GLU A 117 -8.93 -37.03 -26.86
CA GLU A 117 -8.04 -35.90 -27.15
C GLU A 117 -8.32 -35.29 -28.54
N GLN A 118 -8.77 -36.08 -29.52
CA GLN A 118 -9.19 -35.55 -30.83
C GLN A 118 -10.43 -34.66 -30.75
N GLN A 119 -11.33 -34.91 -29.78
CA GLN A 119 -12.52 -34.10 -29.57
C GLN A 119 -12.24 -32.79 -28.85
N VAL A 120 -11.14 -32.68 -28.10
CA VAL A 120 -10.81 -31.46 -27.31
C VAL A 120 -10.76 -30.21 -28.19
N ASN A 121 -10.23 -30.30 -29.41
CA ASN A 121 -10.11 -29.16 -30.31
C ASN A 121 -11.47 -28.61 -30.74
N SER A 122 -12.50 -29.46 -30.89
CA SER A 122 -13.85 -29.01 -31.26
C SER A 122 -14.59 -28.30 -30.12
N LEU A 123 -14.10 -28.43 -28.90
CA LEU A 123 -14.67 -27.72 -27.75
C LEU A 123 -14.48 -26.19 -27.81
N SER A 124 -13.50 -25.72 -28.61
CA SER A 124 -13.29 -24.28 -28.81
C SER A 124 -14.49 -23.58 -29.43
N ASP A 125 -15.26 -24.26 -30.27
CA ASP A 125 -16.40 -23.69 -31.00
C ASP A 125 -17.59 -23.43 -30.06
N GLU A 126 -17.66 -24.14 -28.95
CA GLU A 126 -18.70 -24.04 -27.92
C GLU A 126 -18.24 -23.30 -26.67
N ALA A 127 -17.00 -22.82 -26.65
CA ALA A 127 -16.43 -22.15 -25.48
C ALA A 127 -16.91 -20.69 -25.36
N ASP A 128 -17.22 -20.28 -24.15
CA ASP A 128 -17.54 -18.89 -23.82
C ASP A 128 -16.28 -17.99 -23.88
N LEU A 129 -15.10 -18.58 -23.61
CA LEU A 129 -13.81 -17.91 -23.70
C LEU A 129 -12.74 -18.87 -24.23
N VAL A 130 -12.05 -18.46 -25.30
CA VAL A 130 -10.90 -19.19 -25.86
C VAL A 130 -9.62 -18.41 -25.57
N ILE A 131 -8.61 -19.07 -24.98
CA ILE A 131 -7.32 -18.47 -24.69
C ILE A 131 -6.20 -19.23 -25.36
N ASN A 132 -5.46 -18.54 -26.26
CA ASN A 132 -4.26 -19.07 -26.86
C ASN A 132 -3.07 -18.92 -25.87
N THR A 133 -2.62 -20.05 -25.33
CA THR A 133 -1.56 -20.11 -24.31
C THR A 133 -0.14 -20.03 -24.89
N ASP A 134 0.04 -19.98 -26.21
CA ASP A 134 1.33 -19.61 -26.83
C ASP A 134 1.66 -18.13 -26.66
N LYS A 135 0.62 -17.31 -26.43
CA LYS A 135 0.70 -15.87 -26.31
C LYS A 135 0.56 -15.38 -24.87
N CYS A 136 0.39 -16.28 -23.92
CA CYS A 136 0.07 -15.97 -22.52
C CYS A 136 0.88 -16.86 -21.58
N ASN A 137 1.37 -16.27 -20.47
CA ASN A 137 1.84 -17.02 -19.32
C ASN A 137 0.66 -17.41 -18.40
N GLU A 138 0.93 -18.13 -17.31
CA GLU A 138 -0.09 -18.58 -16.36
C GLU A 138 -0.84 -17.39 -15.72
N GLN A 139 -0.14 -16.31 -15.39
CA GLN A 139 -0.74 -15.11 -14.81
C GLN A 139 -1.66 -14.39 -15.80
N ASP A 140 -1.29 -14.33 -17.08
CA ASP A 140 -2.14 -13.75 -18.11
C ASP A 140 -3.43 -14.56 -18.30
N VAL A 141 -3.35 -15.91 -18.24
CA VAL A 141 -4.52 -16.77 -18.28
C VAL A 141 -5.44 -16.50 -17.11
N PHE A 142 -4.88 -16.43 -15.88
CA PHE A 142 -5.65 -16.12 -14.68
C PHE A 142 -6.39 -14.78 -14.79
N VAL A 143 -5.67 -13.71 -15.17
CA VAL A 143 -6.25 -12.36 -15.30
C VAL A 143 -7.37 -12.34 -16.35
N ARG A 144 -7.18 -13.00 -17.49
CA ARG A 144 -8.18 -13.05 -18.59
C ARG A 144 -9.45 -13.80 -18.17
N VAL A 145 -9.30 -14.92 -17.48
CA VAL A 145 -10.44 -15.70 -16.96
C VAL A 145 -11.16 -14.91 -15.87
N ALA A 146 -10.44 -14.38 -14.91
CA ALA A 146 -11.02 -13.60 -13.82
C ALA A 146 -11.75 -12.33 -14.33
N SER A 147 -11.18 -11.65 -15.35
CA SER A 147 -11.84 -10.52 -16.01
C SER A 147 -13.13 -10.93 -16.72
N PHE A 148 -13.09 -12.01 -17.47
CA PHE A 148 -14.25 -12.53 -18.18
C PHE A 148 -15.39 -12.88 -17.23
N LEU A 149 -15.08 -13.50 -16.11
CA LEU A 149 -16.03 -13.86 -15.06
C LEU A 149 -16.41 -12.68 -14.14
N ARG A 150 -15.90 -11.46 -14.41
CA ARG A 150 -16.12 -10.26 -13.59
C ARG A 150 -15.72 -10.43 -12.11
N LEU A 151 -14.70 -11.24 -11.84
CA LEU A 151 -14.17 -11.48 -10.50
C LEU A 151 -13.14 -10.45 -10.07
N LEU A 152 -12.57 -9.69 -11.02
CA LEU A 152 -11.64 -8.62 -10.68
C LEU A 152 -12.41 -7.42 -10.12
N PRO A 153 -11.96 -6.86 -9.01
CA PRO A 153 -12.61 -5.71 -8.39
C PRO A 153 -12.49 -4.47 -9.29
N PRO A 154 -13.37 -3.48 -9.09
CA PRO A 154 -13.23 -2.19 -9.74
C PRO A 154 -11.89 -1.54 -9.38
N THR A 155 -11.16 -1.00 -10.36
CA THR A 155 -9.85 -0.35 -10.15
C THR A 155 -9.95 1.08 -9.57
N HIS A 156 -11.15 1.55 -9.19
CA HIS A 156 -11.44 2.94 -8.84
C HIS A 156 -12.22 3.14 -7.54
N ASN A 157 -12.21 2.16 -6.61
CA ASN A 157 -12.82 2.35 -5.29
C ASN A 157 -12.00 3.39 -4.49
N GLU A 158 -12.65 4.46 -4.05
CA GLU A 158 -12.05 5.53 -3.25
C GLU A 158 -11.96 5.10 -1.78
N LEU A 159 -10.85 4.48 -1.41
CA LEU A 159 -10.63 3.87 -0.08
C LEU A 159 -9.42 4.45 0.66
N VAL A 160 -8.67 5.37 0.04
CA VAL A 160 -7.44 5.91 0.59
C VAL A 160 -7.61 7.35 1.03
N ASP A 161 -7.31 7.64 2.28
CA ASP A 161 -7.16 9.00 2.78
C ASP A 161 -5.67 9.32 2.92
N VAL A 162 -5.26 10.52 2.50
CA VAL A 162 -3.86 10.93 2.48
C VAL A 162 -3.64 12.10 3.43
N ILE A 163 -2.68 11.98 4.36
CA ILE A 163 -2.23 13.10 5.20
C ILE A 163 -0.95 13.68 4.63
N VAL A 164 -0.93 14.99 4.37
CA VAL A 164 0.25 15.72 3.92
C VAL A 164 0.48 16.97 4.76
N GLY A 165 1.72 17.49 4.78
CA GLY A 165 2.04 18.76 5.42
C GLY A 165 1.97 19.94 4.46
N GLY A 166 1.33 21.02 4.88
CA GLY A 166 1.21 22.24 4.08
C GLY A 166 2.40 23.20 4.19
N GLN A 167 3.36 22.95 5.09
CA GLN A 167 4.46 23.88 5.40
C GLN A 167 5.83 23.19 5.31
N PHE A 168 6.59 23.10 6.42
CA PHE A 168 7.98 22.65 6.44
C PHE A 168 8.21 21.35 7.25
N GLY A 169 7.17 20.54 7.47
CA GLY A 169 7.29 19.19 8.01
C GLY A 169 6.99 19.01 9.49
N SER A 170 6.92 20.08 10.27
CA SER A 170 6.64 20.02 11.72
C SER A 170 5.22 20.51 12.07
N GLU A 171 4.25 20.23 11.21
CA GLU A 171 2.87 20.66 11.36
C GLU A 171 2.07 19.83 12.37
N GLY A 172 2.63 18.76 12.94
CA GLY A 172 1.89 17.89 13.85
C GLY A 172 1.10 16.77 13.15
N LYS A 173 1.50 16.38 11.93
CA LYS A 173 0.88 15.27 11.17
C LYS A 173 0.73 14.00 11.98
N GLY A 174 1.76 13.63 12.76
CA GLY A 174 1.73 12.42 13.61
C GLY A 174 0.60 12.44 14.63
N GLN A 175 0.27 13.60 15.22
CA GLN A 175 -0.85 13.76 16.15
C GLN A 175 -2.19 13.54 15.45
N ILE A 176 -2.37 14.12 14.26
CA ILE A 176 -3.58 13.97 13.46
C ILE A 176 -3.72 12.51 12.98
N ALA A 177 -2.64 11.91 12.46
CA ALA A 177 -2.63 10.51 12.04
C ALA A 177 -2.99 9.57 13.20
N ALA A 178 -2.40 9.76 14.39
CA ALA A 178 -2.72 8.97 15.57
C ALA A 178 -4.18 9.15 16.03
N HIS A 179 -4.72 10.38 15.92
CA HIS A 179 -6.10 10.68 16.30
C HIS A 179 -7.12 9.90 15.45
N ILE A 180 -6.92 9.87 14.11
CA ILE A 180 -7.88 9.26 13.19
C ILE A 180 -7.59 7.79 12.87
N SER A 181 -6.40 7.27 13.19
CA SER A 181 -5.96 5.93 12.82
C SER A 181 -6.90 4.78 13.21
N PRO A 182 -7.66 4.84 14.35
CA PRO A 182 -8.60 3.76 14.69
C PRO A 182 -9.76 3.57 13.68
N GLU A 183 -9.96 4.51 12.77
CA GLU A 183 -11.01 4.47 11.75
C GLU A 183 -10.59 3.72 10.46
N TYR A 184 -9.34 3.23 10.40
CA TYR A 184 -8.74 2.60 9.22
C TYR A 184 -8.36 1.14 9.49
N ASP A 185 -8.43 0.35 8.43
CA ASP A 185 -8.01 -1.06 8.44
C ASP A 185 -6.51 -1.23 8.15
N CYS A 186 -5.93 -0.22 7.50
CA CYS A 186 -4.51 -0.21 7.14
C CYS A 186 -3.90 1.18 7.29
N LEU A 187 -2.69 1.22 7.81
CA LEU A 187 -1.87 2.42 7.89
C LEU A 187 -0.62 2.23 7.02
N MET A 188 -0.36 3.17 6.14
CA MET A 188 0.81 3.17 5.28
C MET A 188 1.60 4.46 5.44
N ARG A 189 2.93 4.36 5.47
CA ARG A 189 3.83 5.52 5.55
C ARG A 189 4.85 5.49 4.43
N VAL A 190 5.17 6.68 3.91
CA VAL A 190 6.18 6.90 2.86
C VAL A 190 7.30 7.79 3.34
N GLY A 191 8.41 7.82 2.60
CA GLY A 191 9.61 8.60 2.92
C GLY A 191 10.66 7.79 3.67
N GLY A 192 11.43 8.45 4.53
CA GLY A 192 12.56 7.85 5.22
C GLY A 192 12.75 8.39 6.65
N PRO A 193 13.84 8.00 7.34
CA PRO A 193 14.05 8.29 8.77
C PRO A 193 14.40 9.74 9.10
N ASN A 194 14.49 10.65 8.12
CA ASN A 194 14.75 12.08 8.36
C ASN A 194 13.61 12.75 9.13
N ALA A 195 12.37 12.26 9.02
CA ALA A 195 11.21 12.81 9.67
C ALA A 195 10.84 11.98 10.89
N GLY A 196 11.09 12.48 12.09
CA GLY A 196 10.58 11.91 13.32
C GLY A 196 9.19 12.47 13.63
N HIS A 197 8.16 11.64 13.67
CA HIS A 197 6.81 12.02 14.08
C HIS A 197 6.60 11.64 15.55
N THR A 198 6.45 12.65 16.40
CA THR A 198 6.16 12.41 17.81
C THR A 198 4.66 12.40 18.04
N VAL A 199 4.16 11.34 18.64
CA VAL A 199 2.80 11.23 19.15
C VAL A 199 2.87 11.35 20.67
N PHE A 200 2.27 12.41 21.20
CA PHE A 200 2.23 12.63 22.64
C PHE A 200 0.93 12.09 23.24
N GLU A 201 1.08 11.20 24.19
CA GLU A 201 -0.01 10.60 24.96
C GLU A 201 0.44 10.53 26.43
N LYS A 202 0.01 11.50 27.25
CA LYS A 202 0.42 11.55 28.67
C LYS A 202 0.29 10.17 29.34
N PRO A 203 1.34 9.72 30.03
CA PRO A 203 2.64 10.36 30.26
C PRO A 203 3.70 10.05 29.21
N PHE A 204 3.38 9.35 28.11
CA PHE A 204 4.32 8.80 27.14
C PHE A 204 4.47 9.66 25.87
N ASN A 205 5.66 9.59 25.29
CA ASN A 205 5.96 10.12 23.98
C ASN A 205 6.40 8.96 23.08
N HIS A 206 5.64 8.71 22.01
CA HIS A 206 6.01 7.74 20.99
C HIS A 206 6.63 8.47 19.80
N VAL A 207 7.82 8.06 19.40
CA VAL A 207 8.51 8.66 18.24
C VAL A 207 8.58 7.62 17.11
N PHE A 208 7.99 7.95 15.99
CA PHE A 208 7.98 7.12 14.78
C PHE A 208 8.86 7.74 13.71
N HIS A 209 9.85 7.02 13.22
CA HIS A 209 10.69 7.42 12.09
C HIS A 209 10.27 6.73 10.81
N LEU A 210 9.88 5.46 10.88
CA LEU A 210 9.57 4.60 9.74
C LEU A 210 8.17 3.98 9.82
N LEU A 211 7.72 3.54 11.00
CA LEU A 211 6.35 3.06 11.17
C LEU A 211 5.33 4.22 11.11
N PRO A 212 4.09 3.97 10.64
CA PRO A 212 3.01 4.94 10.70
C PRO A 212 2.75 5.44 12.12
N SER A 213 2.43 6.73 12.28
CA SER A 213 2.24 7.35 13.60
C SER A 213 1.04 6.80 14.38
N GLY A 214 0.07 6.18 13.69
CA GLY A 214 -1.07 5.52 14.30
C GLY A 214 -0.80 4.11 14.84
N THR A 215 0.40 3.56 14.67
CA THR A 215 0.76 2.17 15.00
C THR A 215 0.34 1.73 16.39
N TYR A 216 0.57 2.56 17.40
CA TYR A 216 0.21 2.27 18.79
C TYR A 216 -1.30 2.40 19.04
N ARG A 217 -1.94 3.40 18.42
CA ARG A 217 -3.36 3.74 18.62
C ARG A 217 -4.32 2.79 17.90
N ALA A 218 -3.87 2.13 16.85
CA ALA A 218 -4.65 1.19 16.07
C ALA A 218 -3.96 -0.19 16.05
N PRO A 219 -3.95 -0.93 17.17
CA PRO A 219 -3.15 -2.14 17.34
C PRO A 219 -3.52 -3.29 16.40
N ASN A 220 -4.75 -3.31 15.91
CA ASN A 220 -5.26 -4.37 15.02
C ASN A 220 -5.18 -4.02 13.53
N THR A 221 -4.64 -2.84 13.17
CA THR A 221 -4.52 -2.44 11.77
C THR A 221 -3.29 -3.04 11.10
N LYS A 222 -3.40 -3.33 9.81
CA LYS A 222 -2.27 -3.67 8.95
C LYS A 222 -1.35 -2.47 8.79
N LEU A 223 -0.05 -2.71 8.76
CA LEU A 223 0.98 -1.69 8.57
C LEU A 223 1.73 -1.95 7.27
N LEU A 224 1.89 -0.93 6.43
CA LEU A 224 2.60 -1.02 5.16
C LEU A 224 3.72 0.03 5.08
N ILE A 225 4.87 -0.39 4.57
CA ILE A 225 5.97 0.48 4.17
C ILE A 225 6.20 0.25 2.67
N GLY A 226 5.91 1.26 1.86
CA GLY A 226 5.83 1.15 0.40
C GLY A 226 7.16 1.03 -0.33
N PRO A 227 7.12 0.77 -1.66
CA PRO A 227 8.31 0.53 -2.49
C PRO A 227 9.21 1.75 -2.64
N GLY A 228 8.66 2.97 -2.50
CA GLY A 228 9.42 4.22 -2.51
C GLY A 228 10.05 4.60 -1.19
N ALA A 229 9.86 3.82 -0.12
CA ALA A 229 10.45 4.09 1.18
C ALA A 229 11.96 3.87 1.19
N VAL A 230 12.67 4.67 2.01
CA VAL A 230 14.11 4.57 2.23
C VAL A 230 14.34 4.26 3.70
N LEU A 231 14.93 3.11 4.02
CA LEU A 231 14.92 2.51 5.33
C LEU A 231 16.32 2.46 5.97
N ASN A 232 16.39 2.76 7.24
CA ASN A 232 17.50 2.38 8.10
C ASN A 232 17.09 1.12 8.88
N ILE A 233 17.84 0.01 8.70
CA ILE A 233 17.50 -1.30 9.27
C ILE A 233 17.44 -1.25 10.78
N ASP A 234 18.43 -0.67 11.45
CA ASP A 234 18.47 -0.62 12.91
C ASP A 234 17.26 0.12 13.46
N LYS A 235 16.90 1.26 12.86
CA LYS A 235 15.74 2.04 13.30
C LYS A 235 14.43 1.31 13.12
N ILE A 236 14.21 0.65 11.99
CA ILE A 236 12.95 -0.09 11.79
C ILE A 236 12.85 -1.29 12.74
N LEU A 237 13.94 -1.99 12.99
CA LEU A 237 13.97 -3.10 13.94
C LEU A 237 13.77 -2.61 15.37
N ASP A 238 14.32 -1.44 15.74
CA ASP A 238 14.09 -0.82 17.04
C ASP A 238 12.61 -0.45 17.22
N GLU A 239 11.99 0.16 16.23
CA GLU A 239 10.56 0.48 16.27
C GLU A 239 9.69 -0.79 16.33
N ILE A 240 10.00 -1.83 15.54
CA ILE A 240 9.31 -3.12 15.59
C ILE A 240 9.36 -3.72 17.01
N ARG A 241 10.54 -3.72 17.64
CA ARG A 241 10.71 -4.22 19.00
C ARG A 241 9.99 -3.35 20.04
N ALA A 242 10.15 -2.03 19.94
CA ALA A 242 9.57 -1.07 20.89
C ALA A 242 8.04 -1.13 20.93
N PHE A 243 7.40 -1.41 19.79
CA PHE A 243 5.94 -1.49 19.67
C PHE A 243 5.39 -2.92 19.59
N GLY A 244 6.24 -3.96 19.73
CA GLY A 244 5.82 -5.35 19.71
C GLY A 244 5.10 -5.75 18.42
N ILE A 245 5.64 -5.34 17.25
CA ILE A 245 4.97 -5.57 15.97
C ILE A 245 5.17 -7.02 15.51
N GLU A 246 4.08 -7.75 15.40
CA GLU A 246 4.05 -9.12 14.91
C GLU A 246 4.24 -9.17 13.39
N LYS A 247 4.76 -10.31 12.90
CA LYS A 247 5.14 -10.51 11.48
C LYS A 247 3.97 -10.39 10.50
N ASP A 248 2.78 -10.79 10.91
CA ASP A 248 1.56 -10.75 10.08
C ASP A 248 0.93 -9.35 10.04
N ARG A 249 1.32 -8.47 10.97
CA ARG A 249 0.81 -7.10 11.02
C ARG A 249 1.53 -6.14 10.08
N LEU A 250 2.82 -6.34 9.78
CA LEU A 250 3.66 -5.43 8.97
C LEU A 250 4.06 -6.07 7.65
N VAL A 251 3.96 -5.30 6.56
CA VAL A 251 4.59 -5.63 5.27
C VAL A 251 5.52 -4.48 4.87
N ILE A 252 6.78 -4.82 4.64
CA ILE A 252 7.80 -3.95 4.05
C ILE A 252 7.98 -4.39 2.60
N ASP A 253 7.84 -3.46 1.66
CA ASP A 253 8.01 -3.76 0.25
C ASP A 253 9.43 -4.25 -0.07
N GLU A 254 9.53 -5.30 -0.85
CA GLU A 254 10.79 -5.90 -1.28
C GLU A 254 11.68 -4.92 -2.06
N ASN A 255 11.08 -3.89 -2.68
CA ASN A 255 11.75 -2.86 -3.46
C ASN A 255 12.13 -1.61 -2.66
N ALA A 256 11.76 -1.51 -1.38
CA ALA A 256 12.21 -0.41 -0.52
C ALA A 256 13.75 -0.33 -0.48
N VAL A 257 14.28 0.88 -0.38
CA VAL A 257 15.73 1.14 -0.44
C VAL A 257 16.33 1.10 0.96
N ILE A 258 17.43 0.39 1.13
CA ILE A 258 18.17 0.33 2.40
C ILE A 258 19.32 1.34 2.38
N ILE A 259 19.41 2.14 3.44
CA ILE A 259 20.48 3.12 3.67
C ILE A 259 21.73 2.38 4.15
N SER A 260 22.86 2.63 3.49
CA SER A 260 24.18 2.17 3.92
C SER A 260 24.91 3.24 4.76
N ASN A 261 25.98 2.85 5.45
CA ASN A 261 26.84 3.79 6.18
C ASN A 261 27.47 4.81 5.23
N GLU A 262 27.85 4.39 4.02
CA GLU A 262 28.38 5.27 2.98
C GLU A 262 27.39 6.36 2.56
N ASP A 263 26.09 6.03 2.49
CA ASP A 263 25.03 7.00 2.19
C ASP A 263 24.92 8.06 3.30
N ILE A 264 25.06 7.66 4.57
CA ILE A 264 25.07 8.57 5.72
C ILE A 264 26.30 9.49 5.70
N GLU A 265 27.49 8.93 5.44
CA GLU A 265 28.74 9.71 5.32
C GLU A 265 28.65 10.73 4.18
N THR A 266 28.08 10.37 3.05
CA THR A 266 27.87 11.26 1.90
C THR A 266 26.97 12.43 2.26
N GLU A 267 25.88 12.20 2.99
CA GLU A 267 24.98 13.26 3.43
C GLU A 267 25.54 14.14 4.55
N THR A 268 26.52 13.68 5.29
CA THR A 268 27.18 14.50 6.32
C THR A 268 27.82 15.74 5.72
N LYS A 269 28.34 15.66 4.50
CA LYS A 269 28.87 16.81 3.76
C LYS A 269 27.79 17.83 3.38
N VAL A 270 26.60 17.36 3.07
CA VAL A 270 25.43 18.21 2.72
C VAL A 270 24.86 18.93 3.96
N LYS A 271 24.95 18.29 5.13
CA LYS A 271 24.47 18.84 6.41
C LYS A 271 25.11 20.18 6.78
N GLU A 272 26.39 20.36 6.46
CA GLU A 272 27.12 21.58 6.77
C GLU A 272 26.62 22.76 5.93
N ILE A 273 26.09 22.49 4.73
CA ILE A 273 25.69 23.52 3.76
C ILE A 273 24.22 23.94 3.93
N ILE A 274 23.29 22.98 4.09
CA ILE A 274 21.86 23.25 4.06
C ILE A 274 21.10 22.76 5.31
N SER A 275 21.80 22.54 6.42
CA SER A 275 21.19 22.03 7.68
C SER A 275 20.34 20.76 7.49
N SER A 276 20.81 19.81 6.62
CA SER A 276 20.21 18.49 6.44
C SER A 276 20.22 17.68 7.74
N THR A 277 19.32 16.72 7.87
CA THR A 277 19.32 15.75 8.98
C THR A 277 20.42 14.70 8.87
N ALA A 278 21.06 14.59 7.71
CA ALA A 278 22.13 13.63 7.40
C ALA A 278 21.80 12.18 7.78
N GLN A 279 20.62 11.71 7.39
CA GLN A 279 20.19 10.33 7.63
C GLN A 279 20.49 9.38 6.46
N GLY A 280 21.13 9.86 5.37
CA GLY A 280 21.51 9.07 4.20
C GLY A 280 20.39 8.90 3.17
N VAL A 281 19.22 9.50 3.36
CA VAL A 281 18.04 9.28 2.49
C VAL A 281 18.27 9.78 1.07
N GLY A 282 18.83 10.97 0.89
CA GLY A 282 19.10 11.55 -0.44
C GLY A 282 20.17 10.78 -1.18
N ALA A 283 21.27 10.42 -0.50
CA ALA A 283 22.36 9.62 -1.08
C ALA A 283 21.85 8.24 -1.51
N ALA A 284 21.09 7.53 -0.65
CA ALA A 284 20.49 6.24 -0.98
C ALA A 284 19.50 6.34 -2.17
N THR A 285 18.71 7.41 -2.24
CA THR A 285 17.80 7.66 -3.37
C THR A 285 18.58 7.88 -4.66
N ALA A 286 19.62 8.70 -4.66
CA ALA A 286 20.47 8.95 -5.82
C ALA A 286 21.18 7.67 -6.27
N LYS A 287 21.72 6.89 -5.33
CA LYS A 287 22.33 5.57 -5.59
C LYS A 287 21.34 4.61 -6.25
N ASN A 288 20.11 4.53 -5.76
CA ASN A 288 19.07 3.69 -6.36
C ASN A 288 18.79 4.07 -7.83
N ILE A 289 18.80 5.36 -8.15
CA ILE A 289 18.61 5.84 -9.54
C ILE A 289 19.79 5.45 -10.43
N ILE A 290 21.02 5.64 -9.94
CA ILE A 290 22.24 5.41 -10.71
C ILE A 290 22.54 3.91 -10.87
N SER A 291 22.26 3.09 -9.87
CA SER A 291 22.53 1.64 -9.88
C SER A 291 21.83 0.89 -11.02
N ARG A 292 20.79 1.47 -11.63
CA ARG A 292 20.15 0.93 -12.84
C ARG A 292 21.11 0.76 -14.02
N LEU A 293 22.15 1.60 -14.12
CA LEU A 293 23.15 1.50 -15.17
C LEU A 293 23.90 0.15 -15.14
N TYR A 294 24.00 -0.45 -13.97
CA TYR A 294 24.77 -1.67 -13.72
C TYR A 294 23.88 -2.88 -13.44
N GLY A 295 22.54 -2.71 -13.45
CA GLY A 295 21.60 -3.75 -13.03
C GLY A 295 21.78 -4.16 -11.56
N ASP A 296 22.38 -3.30 -10.73
CA ASP A 296 22.64 -3.58 -9.31
C ASP A 296 21.46 -3.17 -8.45
N ASP A 297 20.86 -4.12 -7.78
CA ASP A 297 19.73 -3.94 -6.87
C ASP A 297 20.02 -4.38 -5.42
N LYS A 298 21.30 -4.62 -5.07
CA LYS A 298 21.74 -5.10 -3.76
C LYS A 298 21.33 -4.21 -2.59
N HIS A 299 21.01 -2.95 -2.86
CA HIS A 299 20.49 -1.99 -1.89
C HIS A 299 18.97 -2.11 -1.63
N LYS A 300 18.28 -3.03 -2.28
CA LYS A 300 16.85 -3.29 -2.07
C LYS A 300 16.60 -4.18 -0.86
N ALA A 301 15.47 -3.97 -0.17
CA ALA A 301 15.10 -4.67 1.06
C ALA A 301 15.07 -6.20 0.88
N LYS A 302 14.69 -6.71 -0.29
CA LYS A 302 14.68 -8.15 -0.61
C LYS A 302 16.02 -8.86 -0.42
N HIS A 303 17.14 -8.12 -0.44
CA HIS A 303 18.48 -8.69 -0.21
C HIS A 303 18.89 -8.72 1.29
N PHE A 304 18.13 -8.07 2.17
CA PHE A 304 18.36 -8.05 3.62
C PHE A 304 17.47 -9.09 4.33
N VAL A 305 17.48 -10.31 3.81
CA VAL A 305 16.60 -11.41 4.22
C VAL A 305 16.82 -11.82 5.66
N LYS A 306 18.05 -11.74 6.17
CA LYS A 306 18.39 -12.15 7.53
C LYS A 306 17.61 -11.33 8.57
N GLU A 307 17.56 -10.02 8.38
CA GLU A 307 16.98 -9.05 9.31
C GLU A 307 15.48 -8.84 9.10
N LEU A 308 15.06 -8.73 7.83
CA LEU A 308 13.72 -8.28 7.45
C LEU A 308 12.78 -9.37 6.94
N ARG A 309 13.28 -10.60 6.70
CA ARG A 309 12.51 -11.71 6.10
C ARG A 309 11.08 -11.89 6.62
N PRO A 310 10.81 -11.79 7.94
CA PRO A 310 9.47 -12.00 8.45
C PRO A 310 8.44 -10.94 7.98
N TYR A 311 8.94 -9.80 7.50
CA TYR A 311 8.14 -8.61 7.15
C TYR A 311 8.18 -8.28 5.66
N LEU A 312 9.02 -8.98 4.85
CA LEU A 312 9.14 -8.71 3.42
C LEU A 312 7.94 -9.24 2.64
N GLY A 313 7.47 -8.44 1.69
CA GLY A 313 6.39 -8.83 0.78
C GLY A 313 6.08 -7.76 -0.25
N SER A 314 5.12 -8.04 -1.13
CA SER A 314 4.58 -7.07 -2.09
C SER A 314 3.51 -6.22 -1.43
N THR A 315 3.78 -4.93 -1.24
CA THR A 315 2.74 -4.00 -0.76
C THR A 315 1.67 -3.73 -1.81
N ALA A 316 1.99 -3.89 -3.09
CA ALA A 316 1.01 -3.77 -4.17
C ALA A 316 -0.05 -4.88 -4.09
N ASP A 317 0.36 -6.14 -3.85
CA ASP A 317 -0.57 -7.26 -3.69
C ASP A 317 -1.42 -7.11 -2.42
N GLU A 318 -0.81 -6.64 -1.33
CA GLU A 318 -1.54 -6.40 -0.08
C GLU A 318 -2.55 -5.25 -0.22
N LEU A 319 -2.19 -4.16 -0.91
CA LEU A 319 -3.11 -3.07 -1.22
C LEU A 319 -4.28 -3.58 -2.08
N GLU A 320 -4.01 -4.37 -3.12
CA GLU A 320 -5.07 -4.92 -3.97
C GLU A 320 -6.01 -5.82 -3.17
N ARG A 321 -5.48 -6.68 -2.29
CA ARG A 321 -6.27 -7.50 -1.37
C ARG A 321 -7.18 -6.64 -0.46
N LEU A 322 -6.63 -5.55 0.08
CA LEU A 322 -7.39 -4.62 0.92
C LEU A 322 -8.50 -3.90 0.12
N TYR A 323 -8.23 -3.50 -1.12
CA TYR A 323 -9.23 -2.89 -1.99
C TYR A 323 -10.39 -3.85 -2.31
N GLN A 324 -10.07 -5.13 -2.57
CA GLN A 324 -11.08 -6.17 -2.79
C GLN A 324 -12.00 -6.37 -1.61
N LEU A 325 -11.47 -6.22 -0.40
CA LEU A 325 -12.22 -6.31 0.85
C LEU A 325 -12.91 -4.99 1.26
N GLY A 326 -12.82 -3.93 0.46
CA GLY A 326 -13.40 -2.62 0.78
C GLY A 326 -12.75 -1.93 1.99
N LYS A 327 -11.48 -2.24 2.29
CA LYS A 327 -10.77 -1.78 3.47
C LYS A 327 -10.25 -0.36 3.32
N LYS A 328 -10.42 0.47 4.36
CA LYS A 328 -9.95 1.85 4.39
C LYS A 328 -8.47 1.93 4.73
N ILE A 329 -7.73 2.75 3.97
CA ILE A 329 -6.28 2.92 4.09
C ILE A 329 -5.98 4.38 4.44
N LEU A 330 -5.11 4.60 5.43
CA LEU A 330 -4.54 5.90 5.72
C LEU A 330 -3.10 5.95 5.23
N LEU A 331 -2.82 6.82 4.27
CA LEU A 331 -1.48 7.10 3.77
C LEU A 331 -0.90 8.32 4.49
N GLU A 332 0.15 8.13 5.26
CA GLU A 332 0.84 9.17 6.00
C GLU A 332 2.07 9.66 5.23
N GLY A 333 2.00 10.90 4.72
CA GLY A 333 3.15 11.60 4.15
C GLY A 333 4.11 12.11 5.22
N THR A 334 5.36 12.28 4.86
CA THR A 334 6.40 12.87 5.72
C THR A 334 6.83 14.22 5.20
N GLN A 335 7.34 15.07 6.09
CA GLN A 335 7.75 16.45 5.80
C GLN A 335 6.56 17.33 5.38
N GLY A 336 6.77 18.39 4.60
CA GLY A 336 5.70 19.28 4.15
C GLY A 336 5.98 19.88 2.79
N THR A 337 4.95 20.41 2.14
CA THR A 337 4.98 20.91 0.76
C THR A 337 6.10 21.92 0.50
N GLY A 338 6.42 22.77 1.47
CA GLY A 338 7.54 23.73 1.36
C GLY A 338 8.94 23.10 1.36
N LEU A 339 9.03 21.79 1.61
CA LEU A 339 10.26 20.99 1.52
C LEU A 339 10.30 20.07 0.31
N SER A 340 9.30 20.10 -0.58
CA SER A 340 9.31 19.27 -1.80
C SER A 340 10.53 19.59 -2.66
N LEU A 341 11.18 18.54 -3.17
CA LEU A 341 12.32 18.67 -4.08
C LEU A 341 12.01 19.51 -5.32
N TYR A 342 10.77 19.40 -5.82
CA TYR A 342 10.35 20.08 -7.06
C TYR A 342 9.64 21.40 -6.83
N HIS A 343 8.97 21.57 -5.69
CA HIS A 343 8.06 22.70 -5.44
C HIS A 343 8.45 23.55 -4.24
N GLY A 344 9.43 23.08 -3.45
CA GLY A 344 9.93 23.78 -2.27
C GLY A 344 10.94 24.87 -2.59
N LEU A 345 11.52 25.45 -1.55
CA LEU A 345 12.48 26.55 -1.64
C LEU A 345 13.91 26.01 -1.82
N TYR A 346 14.25 25.61 -3.04
CA TYR A 346 15.59 25.06 -3.36
C TYR A 346 16.70 26.05 -3.01
N PRO A 347 17.87 25.62 -2.44
CA PRO A 347 18.27 24.25 -2.17
C PRO A 347 17.79 23.69 -0.80
N HIS A 348 17.03 24.43 -0.01
CA HIS A 348 16.58 24.08 1.32
C HIS A 348 15.34 23.16 1.30
N VAL A 349 15.45 22.04 0.58
CA VAL A 349 14.41 21.05 0.32
C VAL A 349 14.86 19.66 0.78
N THR A 350 13.94 18.70 0.82
CA THR A 350 14.28 17.28 1.02
C THR A 350 14.55 16.59 -0.32
N SER A 351 14.99 15.34 -0.28
CA SER A 351 15.37 14.55 -1.47
C SER A 351 14.19 13.92 -2.23
N ARG A 352 12.95 14.28 -1.88
CA ARG A 352 11.74 13.68 -2.47
C ARG A 352 10.64 14.73 -2.68
N ASP A 353 9.65 14.40 -3.53
CA ASP A 353 8.42 15.18 -3.56
C ASP A 353 7.53 14.85 -2.36
N THR A 354 7.12 15.88 -1.62
CA THR A 354 6.33 15.78 -0.38
C THR A 354 4.87 16.18 -0.56
N THR A 355 4.45 16.39 -1.81
CA THR A 355 3.05 16.61 -2.16
C THR A 355 2.27 15.28 -2.15
N VAL A 356 0.94 15.37 -2.25
CA VAL A 356 0.08 14.17 -2.40
C VAL A 356 0.55 13.30 -3.57
N SER A 357 0.87 13.89 -4.72
CA SER A 357 1.33 13.16 -5.91
C SER A 357 2.60 12.36 -5.65
N GLY A 358 3.58 12.95 -4.96
CA GLY A 358 4.80 12.26 -4.56
C GLY A 358 4.53 11.12 -3.57
N CYS A 359 3.66 11.36 -2.58
CA CYS A 359 3.28 10.33 -1.62
C CYS A 359 2.57 9.15 -2.28
N LEU A 360 1.66 9.39 -3.22
CA LEU A 360 0.97 8.34 -3.98
C LEU A 360 1.93 7.53 -4.84
N SER A 361 2.86 8.20 -5.53
CA SER A 361 3.90 7.55 -6.35
C SER A 361 4.77 6.61 -5.51
N GLU A 362 5.26 7.06 -4.35
CA GLU A 362 6.07 6.23 -3.45
C GLU A 362 5.31 5.07 -2.82
N ALA A 363 4.00 5.23 -2.61
CA ALA A 363 3.13 4.20 -2.07
C ALA A 363 2.65 3.18 -3.12
N GLY A 364 2.78 3.49 -4.42
CA GLY A 364 2.21 2.67 -5.49
C GLY A 364 0.69 2.75 -5.56
N ILE A 365 0.09 3.88 -5.15
CA ILE A 365 -1.36 4.07 -5.08
C ILE A 365 -1.85 4.94 -6.25
N SER A 366 -2.86 4.46 -6.96
CA SER A 366 -3.51 5.23 -8.03
C SER A 366 -4.26 6.45 -7.47
N PRO A 367 -4.18 7.65 -8.13
CA PRO A 367 -4.96 8.83 -7.72
C PRO A 367 -6.47 8.58 -7.61
N LYS A 368 -7.03 7.68 -8.42
CA LYS A 368 -8.46 7.31 -8.35
C LYS A 368 -8.87 6.50 -7.12
N ARG A 369 -7.90 6.04 -6.33
CA ARG A 369 -8.15 5.39 -5.03
C ARG A 369 -8.29 6.39 -3.89
N VAL A 370 -7.95 7.67 -4.13
CA VAL A 370 -7.98 8.71 -3.09
C VAL A 370 -9.40 9.17 -2.83
N ARG A 371 -9.81 9.06 -1.57
CA ARG A 371 -11.09 9.52 -1.04
C ARG A 371 -10.98 10.92 -0.44
N LYS A 372 -9.98 11.13 0.42
CA LYS A 372 -9.75 12.38 1.14
C LYS A 372 -8.28 12.77 1.13
N ILE A 373 -8.03 14.06 1.07
CA ILE A 373 -6.72 14.66 1.22
C ILE A 373 -6.78 15.61 2.41
N ILE A 374 -6.13 15.23 3.51
CA ILE A 374 -6.07 16.01 4.75
C ILE A 374 -4.74 16.75 4.77
N MET A 375 -4.76 18.05 4.53
CA MET A 375 -3.57 18.88 4.63
C MET A 375 -3.42 19.46 6.02
N VAL A 376 -2.32 19.12 6.69
CA VAL A 376 -2.02 19.60 8.05
C VAL A 376 -1.21 20.88 7.96
N THR A 377 -1.65 21.92 8.66
CA THR A 377 -0.95 23.18 8.82
C THR A 377 -0.94 23.61 10.28
N ARG A 378 0.07 24.36 10.71
CA ARG A 378 0.15 24.92 12.06
C ARG A 378 0.07 26.44 12.03
N THR A 379 -0.34 27.01 13.15
CA THR A 379 -0.56 28.46 13.30
C THR A 379 0.69 29.28 13.01
N TYR A 380 1.85 28.86 13.47
CA TYR A 380 3.15 29.46 13.18
C TYR A 380 4.07 28.42 12.54
N PRO A 381 4.51 28.60 11.29
CA PRO A 381 5.44 27.68 10.64
C PRO A 381 6.78 27.66 11.37
N ILE A 382 7.41 26.48 11.38
CA ILE A 382 8.73 26.29 11.98
C ILE A 382 9.67 25.59 11.01
N ARG A 383 10.96 25.88 11.14
CA ARG A 383 12.05 25.19 10.45
C ARG A 383 13.12 24.72 11.45
N VAL A 384 13.95 23.79 11.03
CA VAL A 384 15.13 23.37 11.80
C VAL A 384 16.07 24.56 12.00
N GLY A 385 16.70 24.68 13.16
CA GLY A 385 17.67 25.76 13.42
C GLY A 385 18.90 25.70 12.52
N GLY A 386 19.51 26.84 12.25
CA GLY A 386 20.63 27.03 11.33
C GLY A 386 20.18 27.40 9.91
N GLU A 387 21.03 27.15 8.91
CA GLU A 387 20.80 27.50 7.50
C GLU A 387 19.76 26.57 6.83
N SER A 388 18.54 26.55 7.37
CA SER A 388 17.46 25.71 6.87
C SER A 388 16.55 26.40 5.83
N GLY A 389 16.92 27.60 5.40
CA GLY A 389 16.23 28.38 4.36
C GLY A 389 15.17 29.34 4.88
N PRO A 390 14.58 30.17 4.01
CA PRO A 390 13.61 31.19 4.36
C PRO A 390 12.21 30.63 4.63
N PHE A 391 11.36 31.43 5.32
CA PHE A 391 9.95 31.09 5.56
C PHE A 391 8.98 31.66 4.53
N ASN A 392 9.41 32.60 3.70
CA ASN A 392 8.53 33.48 2.89
C ASN A 392 7.51 34.28 3.73
N SER A 393 7.83 34.53 4.99
CA SER A 393 7.11 35.37 5.93
C SER A 393 8.10 35.89 6.96
N GLN A 394 7.67 36.88 7.78
CA GLN A 394 8.51 37.46 8.80
C GLN A 394 8.89 36.44 9.86
N GLU A 395 10.18 36.28 10.09
CA GLU A 395 10.70 35.44 11.18
C GLU A 395 10.49 36.16 12.52
N ILE A 396 10.03 35.44 13.53
CA ILE A 396 9.78 35.90 14.88
C ILE A 396 10.48 35.00 15.89
N ASP A 397 10.42 35.32 17.15
CA ASP A 397 10.98 34.50 18.23
C ASP A 397 9.89 33.87 19.12
N MET A 398 10.30 32.95 20.00
CA MET A 398 9.39 32.29 20.94
C MET A 398 8.87 33.26 22.00
N GLN A 399 9.59 34.34 22.29
CA GLN A 399 9.14 35.40 23.19
C GLN A 399 7.90 36.12 22.64
N THR A 400 7.94 36.47 21.36
CA THR A 400 6.79 37.06 20.64
C THR A 400 5.55 36.16 20.68
N VAL A 401 5.74 34.85 20.44
CA VAL A 401 4.62 33.89 20.53
C VAL A 401 4.10 33.76 21.97
N ALA A 402 4.98 33.74 22.96
CA ALA A 402 4.62 33.67 24.36
C ALA A 402 3.78 34.88 24.79
N GLU A 403 4.20 36.11 24.43
CA GLU A 403 3.49 37.36 24.72
C GLU A 403 2.08 37.37 24.11
N ARG A 404 1.94 36.91 22.86
CA ARG A 404 0.64 36.85 22.14
C ARG A 404 -0.30 35.80 22.70
N SER A 405 0.25 34.62 23.02
CA SER A 405 -0.55 33.47 23.45
C SER A 405 -0.84 33.41 24.95
N GLY A 406 -0.10 34.16 25.76
CA GLY A 406 -0.13 34.03 27.21
C GLY A 406 0.54 32.78 27.75
N LYS A 407 1.48 32.16 26.98
CA LYS A 407 2.29 31.02 27.38
C LYS A 407 3.64 31.42 27.96
N ASP A 408 4.32 30.53 28.64
CA ASP A 408 5.69 30.70 29.10
C ASP A 408 6.70 30.51 27.96
N ALA A 409 7.55 31.51 27.71
CA ALA A 409 8.53 31.48 26.61
C ALA A 409 9.60 30.39 26.77
N ALA A 410 10.02 30.10 28.02
CA ALA A 410 11.00 29.05 28.29
C ALA A 410 10.39 27.67 28.06
N GLU A 411 9.12 27.49 28.37
CA GLU A 411 8.38 26.24 28.07
C GLU A 411 8.24 26.03 26.57
N LEU A 412 7.83 27.07 25.81
CA LEU A 412 7.75 27.02 24.35
C LEU A 412 9.09 26.63 23.71
N THR A 413 10.18 27.29 24.14
CA THR A 413 11.52 27.03 23.63
C THR A 413 11.95 25.59 23.91
N ARG A 414 11.64 25.04 25.08
CA ARG A 414 11.94 23.63 25.42
C ARG A 414 11.12 22.63 24.59
N LYS A 415 9.88 22.97 24.27
CA LYS A 415 9.01 22.10 23.43
C LYS A 415 9.42 22.15 21.96
N GLU A 416 9.93 23.28 21.47
CA GLU A 416 10.31 23.46 20.07
C GLU A 416 11.78 23.10 19.81
N ILE A 417 12.17 21.89 20.25
CA ILE A 417 13.44 21.24 19.91
C ILE A 417 13.17 20.14 18.89
N THR A 418 14.04 20.04 17.88
CA THR A 418 13.91 19.02 16.83
C THR A 418 14.11 17.61 17.39
N THR A 419 13.30 16.67 17.00
CA THR A 419 13.33 15.29 17.48
C THR A 419 14.64 14.59 17.09
N THR A 420 15.10 14.77 15.86
CA THR A 420 16.26 14.07 15.30
C THR A 420 17.59 14.80 15.60
N THR A 421 17.67 16.13 15.37
CA THR A 421 18.94 16.88 15.43
C THR A 421 19.16 17.59 16.76
N LYS A 422 18.16 17.60 17.67
CA LYS A 422 18.20 18.25 18.99
C LYS A 422 18.58 19.76 18.94
N LYS A 423 18.23 20.45 17.85
CA LYS A 423 18.43 21.89 17.67
C LYS A 423 17.14 22.65 17.96
N ASN A 424 17.26 23.88 18.47
CA ASN A 424 16.13 24.79 18.58
C ASN A 424 15.56 25.08 17.19
N ARG A 425 14.25 25.20 17.10
CA ARG A 425 13.55 25.51 15.87
C ARG A 425 13.48 27.03 15.68
N ARG A 426 13.54 27.45 14.44
CA ARG A 426 13.18 28.81 13.99
C ARG A 426 11.67 28.85 13.78
N ILE A 427 11.04 30.00 14.01
CA ILE A 427 9.60 30.22 13.90
C ILE A 427 9.31 31.50 13.12
N ALA A 428 8.18 31.54 12.42
CA ALA A 428 7.79 32.73 11.63
C ALA A 428 6.28 32.97 11.70
N GLU A 429 5.85 34.12 11.21
CA GLU A 429 4.44 34.41 10.93
C GLU A 429 3.87 33.43 9.91
N PHE A 430 2.54 33.24 9.95
CA PHE A 430 1.87 32.37 8.98
C PHE A 430 2.02 32.91 7.56
N SER A 431 2.56 32.08 6.66
CA SER A 431 2.75 32.46 5.26
C SER A 431 1.52 32.08 4.43
N TRP A 432 0.64 33.06 4.19
CA TRP A 432 -0.57 32.87 3.40
C TRP A 432 -0.28 32.47 1.95
N SER A 433 0.79 33.03 1.35
CA SER A 433 1.21 32.64 -0.01
C SER A 433 1.70 31.21 -0.10
N LEU A 434 2.50 30.73 0.86
CA LEU A 434 2.93 29.33 0.93
C LEU A 434 1.73 28.41 1.17
N PHE A 435 0.84 28.78 2.08
CA PHE A 435 -0.37 28.02 2.37
C PHE A 435 -1.26 27.89 1.12
N ARG A 436 -1.51 28.99 0.40
CA ARG A 436 -2.27 28.97 -0.85
C ARG A 436 -1.60 28.09 -1.90
N LYS A 437 -0.27 28.19 -2.06
CA LYS A 437 0.50 27.36 -2.95
C LYS A 437 0.41 25.88 -2.57
N ALA A 438 0.44 25.56 -1.29
CA ALA A 438 0.26 24.19 -0.80
C ALA A 438 -1.14 23.64 -1.12
N CYS A 439 -2.19 24.48 -1.01
CA CYS A 439 -3.55 24.12 -1.42
C CYS A 439 -3.62 23.82 -2.91
N GLU A 440 -2.99 24.63 -3.76
CA GLU A 440 -2.96 24.40 -5.23
C GLU A 440 -2.26 23.11 -5.62
N LEU A 441 -1.15 22.76 -4.95
CA LEU A 441 -0.37 21.57 -5.25
C LEU A 441 -1.01 20.27 -4.73
N ASN A 442 -1.74 20.36 -3.62
CA ASN A 442 -2.28 19.16 -2.95
C ASN A 442 -3.80 19.00 -3.15
N SER A 443 -4.53 20.06 -3.55
CA SER A 443 -6.00 20.05 -3.67
C SER A 443 -6.70 19.41 -2.47
N PRO A 444 -6.47 19.89 -1.22
CA PRO A 444 -6.99 19.25 -0.03
C PRO A 444 -8.52 19.22 -0.04
N THR A 445 -9.10 18.14 0.48
CA THR A 445 -10.54 18.05 0.77
C THR A 445 -10.85 18.54 2.18
N ASP A 446 -9.85 18.53 3.04
CA ASP A 446 -9.93 18.87 4.46
C ASP A 446 -8.64 19.52 4.95
N ILE A 447 -8.74 20.50 5.83
CA ILE A 447 -7.61 21.10 6.53
C ILE A 447 -7.60 20.61 7.98
N ALA A 448 -6.41 20.25 8.48
CA ALA A 448 -6.16 20.06 9.90
C ALA A 448 -5.28 21.19 10.42
N LEU A 449 -5.83 22.08 11.24
CA LEU A 449 -5.09 23.15 11.89
C LEU A 449 -4.58 22.71 13.26
N THR A 450 -3.30 22.86 13.53
CA THR A 450 -2.66 22.46 14.78
C THR A 450 -2.05 23.63 15.52
N PHE A 451 -1.72 23.43 16.78
CA PHE A 451 -1.09 24.44 17.65
C PHE A 451 -1.92 25.72 17.81
N THR A 452 -3.26 25.60 17.94
CA THR A 452 -4.11 26.77 18.18
C THR A 452 -3.88 27.37 19.58
N ASP A 453 -3.27 26.61 20.49
CA ASP A 453 -2.77 27.11 21.78
C ASP A 453 -1.61 28.12 21.64
N TYR A 454 -0.99 28.25 20.47
CA TYR A 454 0.00 29.29 20.16
C TYR A 454 -0.64 30.61 19.74
N ILE A 455 -1.94 30.63 19.40
CA ILE A 455 -2.73 31.85 19.24
C ILE A 455 -3.19 32.36 20.62
N SER A 456 -3.72 31.44 21.45
CA SER A 456 -4.12 31.72 22.82
C SER A 456 -4.05 30.45 23.67
N SER A 457 -3.44 30.54 24.86
CA SER A 457 -3.39 29.45 25.83
C SER A 457 -4.77 29.00 26.32
N GLU A 458 -5.79 29.81 26.21
CA GLU A 458 -7.18 29.46 26.55
C GLU A 458 -7.71 28.31 25.68
N ASN A 459 -7.23 28.20 24.44
CA ASN A 459 -7.62 27.14 23.52
C ASN A 459 -7.25 25.73 24.03
N GLU A 460 -6.30 25.57 24.94
CA GLU A 460 -5.92 24.26 25.51
C GLU A 460 -7.12 23.54 26.15
N ARG A 461 -8.06 24.31 26.68
CA ARG A 461 -9.27 23.78 27.31
C ARG A 461 -10.44 23.58 26.35
N ALA A 462 -10.33 24.09 25.12
CA ALA A 462 -11.40 24.00 24.15
C ALA A 462 -11.67 22.55 23.74
N ARG A 463 -12.95 22.16 23.69
CA ARG A 463 -13.42 20.83 23.28
C ARG A 463 -14.45 20.91 22.15
N SER A 464 -14.82 22.12 21.76
CA SER A 464 -15.73 22.40 20.64
C SER A 464 -15.28 23.65 19.90
N TYR A 465 -15.73 23.81 18.67
CA TYR A 465 -15.43 25.01 17.87
C TYR A 465 -15.89 26.31 18.57
N GLY A 466 -17.06 26.27 19.19
CA GLY A 466 -17.61 27.43 19.90
C GLY A 466 -16.86 27.82 21.18
N SER A 467 -16.03 26.93 21.74
CA SER A 467 -15.20 27.22 22.91
C SER A 467 -13.79 27.73 22.59
N LEU A 468 -13.44 27.84 21.31
CA LEU A 468 -12.22 28.51 20.86
C LEU A 468 -12.34 30.03 21.04
N THR A 469 -11.21 30.70 21.25
CA THR A 469 -11.17 32.16 21.30
C THR A 469 -11.59 32.79 19.97
N ASP A 470 -12.10 34.04 20.01
CA ASP A 470 -12.51 34.77 18.80
C ASP A 470 -11.37 34.92 17.81
N ALA A 471 -10.18 35.24 18.29
CA ALA A 471 -8.97 35.32 17.45
C ALA A 471 -8.70 34.03 16.70
N THR A 472 -8.87 32.88 17.35
CA THR A 472 -8.68 31.55 16.72
C THR A 472 -9.78 31.25 15.72
N ARG A 473 -11.04 31.55 16.02
CA ARG A 473 -12.14 31.40 15.08
C ARG A 473 -11.96 32.22 13.83
N HIS A 474 -11.57 33.49 13.96
CA HIS A 474 -11.26 34.39 12.83
C HIS A 474 -10.10 33.86 11.98
N PHE A 475 -9.04 33.35 12.62
CA PHE A 475 -7.93 32.73 11.90
C PHE A 475 -8.37 31.47 11.10
N ILE A 476 -9.23 30.63 11.68
CA ILE A 476 -9.81 29.48 10.99
C ILE A 476 -10.67 29.90 9.79
N GLU A 477 -11.52 30.89 9.96
CA GLU A 477 -12.35 31.45 8.88
C GLU A 477 -11.49 32.00 7.73
N GLU A 478 -10.36 32.61 8.05
CA GLU A 478 -9.43 33.13 7.05
C GLU A 478 -8.74 31.98 6.29
N ILE A 479 -8.32 30.91 6.98
CA ILE A 479 -7.83 29.67 6.35
C ILE A 479 -8.89 29.10 5.42
N GLU A 480 -10.14 28.96 5.86
CA GLU A 480 -11.24 28.42 5.07
C GLU A 480 -11.53 29.32 3.84
N ARG A 481 -11.50 30.62 3.96
CA ARG A 481 -11.62 31.58 2.83
C ARG A 481 -10.46 31.46 1.83
N CYS A 482 -9.23 31.34 2.34
CA CYS A 482 -8.03 31.26 1.50
C CYS A 482 -7.95 29.93 0.74
N SER A 483 -8.34 28.83 1.36
CA SER A 483 -8.29 27.50 0.76
C SER A 483 -9.54 27.11 -0.01
N GLY A 484 -10.70 27.64 0.35
CA GLY A 484 -12.01 27.15 -0.09
C GLY A 484 -12.40 25.82 0.57
N VAL A 485 -11.69 25.41 1.63
CA VAL A 485 -11.80 24.07 2.25
C VAL A 485 -12.02 24.22 3.75
N LYS A 486 -12.87 23.37 4.32
CA LYS A 486 -13.18 23.38 5.76
C LYS A 486 -11.97 22.95 6.60
N VAL A 487 -11.74 23.68 7.71
CA VAL A 487 -10.86 23.22 8.78
C VAL A 487 -11.65 22.20 9.61
N SER A 488 -11.48 20.93 9.28
CA SER A 488 -12.28 19.83 9.85
C SER A 488 -11.66 19.20 11.11
N LEU A 489 -10.36 19.38 11.32
CA LEU A 489 -9.64 18.92 12.52
C LEU A 489 -8.86 20.09 13.13
N ILE A 490 -9.03 20.32 14.44
CA ILE A 490 -8.38 21.44 15.13
C ILE A 490 -7.66 20.93 16.35
N GLY A 491 -6.32 20.93 16.31
CA GLY A 491 -5.46 20.56 17.44
C GLY A 491 -5.30 21.74 18.42
N THR A 492 -5.75 21.56 19.65
CA THR A 492 -5.74 22.59 20.69
C THR A 492 -4.55 22.51 21.63
N THR A 493 -3.83 21.39 21.64
CA THR A 493 -2.54 21.19 22.31
C THR A 493 -1.73 20.11 21.57
N PHE A 494 -0.49 19.91 21.98
CA PHE A 494 0.33 18.82 21.48
C PHE A 494 -0.01 17.50 22.19
N ASP A 495 -1.25 17.01 21.99
CA ASP A 495 -1.76 15.71 22.46
C ASP A 495 -2.79 15.21 21.43
N TYR A 496 -2.67 13.97 20.93
CA TYR A 496 -3.58 13.43 19.90
C TYR A 496 -5.07 13.43 20.35
N ARG A 497 -5.33 13.47 21.65
CA ARG A 497 -6.70 13.54 22.22
C ARG A 497 -7.26 14.95 22.21
N SER A 498 -6.41 15.96 22.08
CA SER A 498 -6.79 17.36 22.09
C SER A 498 -7.10 17.88 20.68
N VAL A 499 -7.91 17.13 19.94
CA VAL A 499 -8.37 17.45 18.59
C VAL A 499 -9.88 17.66 18.62
N ILE A 500 -10.33 18.84 18.21
CA ILE A 500 -11.74 19.11 17.93
C ILE A 500 -12.04 18.60 16.53
N ASP A 501 -12.89 17.59 16.44
CA ASP A 501 -13.26 16.92 15.20
C ASP A 501 -14.58 17.48 14.66
N ARG A 502 -14.51 18.18 13.52
CA ARG A 502 -15.64 18.80 12.79
C ARG A 502 -15.94 18.06 11.49
N ARG A 503 -15.36 16.87 11.27
CA ARG A 503 -15.61 16.09 10.07
C ARG A 503 -17.07 15.64 9.98
N ASN A 504 -17.63 15.62 8.77
CA ASN A 504 -18.98 15.13 8.46
C ASN A 504 -18.98 13.87 7.59
N TRP A 505 -17.82 13.22 7.41
CA TRP A 505 -17.61 12.10 6.51
C TRP A 505 -16.99 10.87 7.21
N LYS A 506 -17.21 10.72 8.50
CA LYS A 506 -16.69 9.58 9.29
C LYS A 506 -17.24 8.24 8.81
#